data_f430bfa301cf8cea4de24503400887ec
#
_entry.id   f430bfa301cf8cea4de24503400887ec
#
_cell.length_a   1.000
_cell.length_b   1.000
_cell.length_c   1.000
_cell.angle_alpha   90.00
_cell.angle_beta   90.00
_cell.angle_gamma   90.00
#
_symmetry.space_group_name_H-M   'P 1'
#
loop_
_entity.id
_entity.type
_entity.pdbx_description
1 polymer ?
#
loop_
_entity_poly.entity_id
_entity_poly.type
_entity_poly.pdbx_seq_one_letter_code
_entity_poly.pdbx_strand_id
1 'polypeptide(L)'
;MDLSPAMVARARETLTEECPDHAMEVIEGDIRTLEYAPAGMIVLNFTLQFLAPEDRDAVIQRLYQALEPGGVLVLSEKVKAADEQENAWLVERYHDFKRANGYSEMEISQKRTALENVLIPDTLEGHHERLARAGFARIHTWFQFLNFASLIAFKDCR
;
A
#
# COMPACT_ATOMS: atom_id res chain seq x y z
N MET A 1 -7.61 -8.58 4.20
CA MET A 1 -6.67 -9.09 5.22
C MET A 1 -6.03 -7.94 5.95
N ASP A 2 -5.84 -8.07 7.24
CA ASP A 2 -5.13 -7.11 8.10
C ASP A 2 -4.49 -7.86 9.28
N LEU A 3 -3.42 -7.31 9.86
CA LEU A 3 -2.77 -7.88 11.06
C LEU A 3 -3.47 -7.46 12.35
N SER A 4 -4.25 -6.38 12.32
CA SER A 4 -4.94 -5.82 13.48
C SER A 4 -6.31 -6.49 13.68
N PRO A 5 -6.56 -7.20 14.81
CA PRO A 5 -7.87 -7.79 15.10
C PRO A 5 -9.01 -6.76 15.07
N ALA A 6 -8.74 -5.53 15.53
CA ALA A 6 -9.73 -4.44 15.53
C ALA A 6 -10.09 -4.01 14.10
N MET A 7 -9.12 -3.93 13.19
CA MET A 7 -9.36 -3.61 11.78
C MET A 7 -10.09 -4.74 11.06
N VAL A 8 -9.75 -6.00 11.36
CA VAL A 8 -10.44 -7.18 10.84
C VAL A 8 -11.91 -7.19 11.27
N ALA A 9 -12.19 -6.93 12.55
CA ALA A 9 -13.57 -6.87 13.06
C ALA A 9 -14.38 -5.77 12.34
N ARG A 10 -13.81 -4.55 12.25
CA ARG A 10 -14.46 -3.43 11.56
C ARG A 10 -14.68 -3.72 10.06
N ALA A 11 -13.71 -4.33 9.39
CA ALA A 11 -13.86 -4.69 7.98
C ALA A 11 -15.00 -5.70 7.78
N ARG A 12 -15.13 -6.69 8.68
CA ARG A 12 -16.24 -7.65 8.64
C ARG A 12 -17.61 -6.96 8.77
N GLU A 13 -17.74 -6.06 9.73
CA GLU A 13 -18.98 -5.27 9.93
C GLU A 13 -19.33 -4.49 8.66
N THR A 14 -18.39 -3.66 8.18
CA THR A 14 -18.60 -2.83 6.98
C THR A 14 -18.96 -3.66 5.74
N LEU A 15 -18.25 -4.75 5.49
CA LEU A 15 -18.51 -5.57 4.32
C LEU A 15 -19.84 -6.32 4.40
N THR A 16 -20.26 -6.74 5.60
CA THR A 16 -21.58 -7.36 5.81
C THR A 16 -22.71 -6.37 5.55
N GLU A 17 -22.53 -5.12 5.92
CA GLU A 17 -23.52 -4.06 5.73
C GLU A 17 -23.58 -3.57 4.28
N GLU A 18 -22.44 -3.31 3.66
CA GLU A 18 -22.38 -2.67 2.35
C GLU A 18 -22.45 -3.66 1.17
N CYS A 19 -22.07 -4.92 1.38
CA CYS A 19 -21.98 -5.93 0.31
C CYS A 19 -22.56 -7.28 0.73
N PRO A 20 -23.82 -7.36 1.20
CA PRO A 20 -24.39 -8.58 1.79
C PRO A 20 -24.47 -9.77 0.82
N ASP A 21 -24.56 -9.51 -0.48
CA ASP A 21 -24.74 -10.53 -1.51
C ASP A 21 -23.43 -11.05 -2.12
N HIS A 22 -22.27 -10.59 -1.61
CA HIS A 22 -20.97 -10.98 -2.14
C HIS A 22 -20.27 -11.98 -1.21
N ALA A 23 -19.71 -13.02 -1.80
CA ALA A 23 -18.84 -13.95 -1.07
C ALA A 23 -17.50 -13.27 -0.76
N MET A 24 -17.31 -12.87 0.50
CA MET A 24 -16.09 -12.19 0.96
C MET A 24 -15.57 -12.86 2.22
N GLU A 25 -14.24 -12.94 2.32
CA GLU A 25 -13.54 -13.42 3.49
C GLU A 25 -12.61 -12.33 4.03
N VAL A 26 -12.69 -12.05 5.33
CA VAL A 26 -11.76 -11.14 6.02
C VAL A 26 -10.85 -11.97 6.90
N ILE A 27 -9.57 -12.00 6.55
CA ILE A 27 -8.54 -12.81 7.19
C ILE A 27 -7.70 -11.93 8.12
N GLU A 28 -7.54 -12.38 9.38
CA GLU A 28 -6.50 -11.87 10.27
C GLU A 28 -5.21 -12.62 9.98
N GLY A 29 -4.14 -11.90 9.62
CA GLY A 29 -2.89 -12.57 9.28
C GLY A 29 -1.79 -11.62 8.83
N ASP A 30 -0.57 -12.13 8.90
CA ASP A 30 0.63 -11.44 8.47
C ASP A 30 0.88 -11.69 6.97
N ILE A 31 0.94 -10.64 6.19
CA ILE A 31 1.21 -10.69 4.75
C ILE A 31 2.52 -11.41 4.42
N ARG A 32 3.49 -11.44 5.33
CA ARG A 32 4.78 -12.10 5.14
C ARG A 32 4.68 -13.63 5.18
N THR A 33 3.70 -14.17 5.85
CA THR A 33 3.59 -15.61 6.11
C THR A 33 2.33 -16.26 5.54
N LEU A 34 1.32 -15.46 5.17
CA LEU A 34 0.07 -15.96 4.62
C LEU A 34 0.31 -16.74 3.31
N GLU A 35 -0.39 -17.85 3.15
CA GLU A 35 -0.49 -18.55 1.86
C GLU A 35 -1.54 -17.87 0.98
N TYR A 36 -1.14 -17.52 -0.24
CA TYR A 36 -2.01 -16.83 -1.18
C TYR A 36 -2.64 -17.84 -2.14
N ALA A 37 -3.95 -17.80 -2.28
CA ALA A 37 -4.62 -18.47 -3.38
C ALA A 37 -4.32 -17.76 -4.72
N PRO A 38 -4.38 -18.47 -5.86
CA PRO A 38 -4.29 -17.85 -7.18
C PRO A 38 -5.31 -16.72 -7.33
N ALA A 39 -4.88 -15.59 -7.87
CA ALA A 39 -5.73 -14.40 -8.00
C ALA A 39 -5.51 -13.67 -9.33
N GLY A 40 -6.60 -13.22 -9.94
CA GLY A 40 -6.54 -12.35 -11.12
C GLY A 40 -6.15 -10.90 -10.78
N MET A 41 -6.44 -10.44 -9.55
CA MET A 41 -6.07 -9.11 -9.06
C MET A 41 -5.66 -9.17 -7.60
N ILE A 42 -4.61 -8.45 -7.27
CA ILE A 42 -4.17 -8.21 -5.88
C ILE A 42 -4.08 -6.70 -5.67
N VAL A 43 -4.57 -6.23 -4.51
CA VAL A 43 -4.50 -4.81 -4.14
C VAL A 43 -3.80 -4.68 -2.79
N LEU A 44 -2.75 -3.87 -2.76
CA LEU A 44 -2.07 -3.42 -1.54
C LEU A 44 -2.33 -1.94 -1.34
N ASN A 45 -3.06 -1.61 -0.30
CA ASN A 45 -3.33 -0.23 0.10
C ASN A 45 -2.59 0.10 1.39
N PHE A 46 -1.55 0.93 1.29
CA PHE A 46 -0.79 1.43 2.44
C PHE A 46 -0.29 0.31 3.36
N THR A 47 0.34 -0.70 2.77
CA THR A 47 0.75 -1.93 3.47
C THR A 47 2.27 -2.07 3.54
N LEU A 48 2.99 -1.95 2.41
CA LEU A 48 4.44 -2.16 2.38
C LEU A 48 5.19 -1.16 3.25
N GLN A 49 4.70 0.06 3.38
CA GLN A 49 5.29 1.10 4.21
C GLN A 49 5.41 0.72 5.69
N PHE A 50 4.67 -0.28 6.16
CA PHE A 50 4.70 -0.80 7.54
C PHE A 50 5.57 -2.05 7.69
N LEU A 51 6.11 -2.59 6.61
CA LEU A 51 7.05 -3.68 6.65
C LEU A 51 8.49 -3.15 6.72
N ALA A 52 9.36 -3.92 7.36
CA ALA A 52 10.79 -3.67 7.29
C ALA A 52 11.25 -3.68 5.81
N PRO A 53 12.13 -2.77 5.38
CA PRO A 53 12.57 -2.69 3.98
C PRO A 53 13.07 -4.02 3.41
N GLU A 54 13.76 -4.81 4.22
CA GLU A 54 14.30 -6.13 3.88
C GLU A 54 13.23 -7.19 3.56
N ASP A 55 12.02 -7.06 4.12
CA ASP A 55 10.94 -8.02 3.91
C ASP A 55 10.14 -7.75 2.62
N ARG A 56 10.19 -6.51 2.10
CA ARG A 56 9.29 -6.03 1.04
C ARG A 56 9.46 -6.77 -0.29
N ASP A 57 10.70 -7.06 -0.66
CA ASP A 57 10.99 -7.74 -1.93
C ASP A 57 10.45 -9.17 -1.91
N ALA A 58 10.60 -9.89 -0.79
CA ALA A 58 10.06 -11.24 -0.63
C ALA A 58 8.52 -11.25 -0.69
N VAL A 59 7.86 -10.27 -0.06
CA VAL A 59 6.40 -10.14 -0.12
C VAL A 59 5.94 -9.91 -1.57
N ILE A 60 6.52 -8.94 -2.28
CA ILE A 60 6.14 -8.66 -3.68
C ILE A 60 6.39 -9.87 -4.58
N GLN A 61 7.49 -10.61 -4.38
CA GLN A 61 7.77 -11.83 -5.14
C GLN A 61 6.70 -12.90 -4.92
N ARG A 62 6.24 -13.10 -3.69
CA ARG A 62 5.16 -14.05 -3.36
C ARG A 62 3.82 -13.65 -3.96
N LEU A 63 3.50 -12.36 -3.95
CA LEU A 63 2.29 -11.83 -4.59
C LEU A 63 2.35 -12.00 -6.11
N TYR A 64 3.51 -11.76 -6.73
CA TYR A 64 3.71 -12.03 -8.14
C TYR A 64 3.47 -13.51 -8.50
N GLN A 65 3.96 -14.43 -7.65
CA GLN A 65 3.74 -15.87 -7.86
C GLN A 65 2.25 -16.24 -7.75
N ALA A 66 1.53 -15.65 -6.81
CA ALA A 66 0.10 -15.89 -6.60
C ALA A 66 -0.80 -15.31 -7.70
N LEU A 67 -0.34 -14.30 -8.43
CA LEU A 67 -1.09 -13.77 -9.56
C LEU A 67 -1.18 -14.81 -10.69
N GLU A 68 -2.37 -14.94 -11.26
CA GLU A 68 -2.59 -15.70 -12.49
C GLU A 68 -1.88 -15.03 -13.68
N PRO A 69 -1.57 -15.76 -14.77
CA PRO A 69 -1.10 -15.16 -16.01
C PRO A 69 -2.06 -14.06 -16.50
N GLY A 70 -1.52 -12.88 -16.81
CA GLY A 70 -2.31 -11.70 -17.14
C GLY A 70 -2.91 -10.95 -15.95
N GLY A 71 -2.69 -11.44 -14.74
CA GLY A 71 -3.17 -10.81 -13.51
C GLY A 71 -2.47 -9.48 -13.20
N VAL A 72 -3.06 -8.72 -12.29
CA VAL A 72 -2.64 -7.34 -12.00
C VAL A 72 -2.43 -7.14 -10.50
N LEU A 73 -1.36 -6.41 -10.15
CA LEU A 73 -1.13 -5.86 -8.81
C LEU A 73 -1.40 -4.35 -8.84
N VAL A 74 -2.22 -3.86 -7.93
CA VAL A 74 -2.37 -2.44 -7.62
C VAL A 74 -1.69 -2.17 -6.29
N LEU A 75 -0.73 -1.25 -6.29
CA LEU A 75 0.06 -0.87 -5.12
C LEU A 75 -0.11 0.62 -4.84
N SER A 76 -0.73 0.96 -3.73
CA SER A 76 -0.91 2.35 -3.28
C SER A 76 -0.14 2.57 -1.98
N GLU A 77 0.81 3.51 -1.98
CA GLU A 77 1.70 3.75 -0.85
C GLU A 77 1.97 5.24 -0.66
N LYS A 78 2.33 5.61 0.55
CA LYS A 78 2.98 6.88 0.79
C LYS A 78 4.43 6.77 0.29
N VAL A 79 4.84 7.74 -0.51
CA VAL A 79 6.18 7.80 -1.08
C VAL A 79 6.97 8.98 -0.52
N LYS A 80 8.28 8.90 -0.58
CA LYS A 80 9.20 10.01 -0.31
C LYS A 80 9.90 10.42 -1.60
N ALA A 81 10.24 11.70 -1.74
CA ALA A 81 11.16 12.14 -2.77
C ALA A 81 12.59 11.70 -2.43
N ALA A 82 13.42 11.52 -3.46
CA ALA A 82 14.85 11.24 -3.29
C ALA A 82 15.61 12.47 -2.79
N ASP A 83 15.22 13.65 -3.23
CA ASP A 83 15.76 14.93 -2.76
C ASP A 83 15.11 15.35 -1.44
N GLU A 84 15.94 15.72 -0.45
CA GLU A 84 15.45 16.08 0.89
C GLU A 84 14.63 17.38 0.91
N GLN A 85 14.96 18.36 0.06
CA GLN A 85 14.24 19.64 -0.01
C GLN A 85 12.87 19.42 -0.65
N GLU A 86 12.82 18.65 -1.73
CA GLU A 86 11.56 18.23 -2.36
C GLU A 86 10.68 17.45 -1.39
N ASN A 87 11.28 16.51 -0.65
CA ASN A 87 10.55 15.72 0.34
C ASN A 87 9.96 16.58 1.47
N ALA A 88 10.74 17.54 1.98
CA ALA A 88 10.28 18.48 3.00
C ALA A 88 9.11 19.34 2.47
N TRP A 89 9.21 19.83 1.24
CA TRP A 89 8.16 20.59 0.58
C TRP A 89 6.87 19.77 0.41
N LEU A 90 6.96 18.52 -0.05
CA LEU A 90 5.81 17.63 -0.20
C LEU A 90 5.11 17.36 1.14
N VAL A 91 5.89 17.14 2.20
CA VAL A 91 5.35 16.95 3.56
C VAL A 91 4.61 18.19 4.04
N GLU A 92 5.15 19.38 3.81
CA GLU A 92 4.50 20.65 4.17
C GLU A 92 3.20 20.83 3.40
N ARG A 93 3.20 20.62 2.07
CA ARG A 93 1.97 20.71 1.26
C ARG A 93 0.91 19.70 1.69
N TYR A 94 1.32 18.51 2.10
CA TYR A 94 0.38 17.53 2.66
C TYR A 94 -0.21 18.00 4.00
N HIS A 95 0.57 18.69 4.85
CA HIS A 95 0.02 19.29 6.07
C HIS A 95 -0.96 20.43 5.75
N ASP A 96 -0.65 21.28 4.76
CA ASP A 96 -1.59 22.31 4.30
C ASP A 96 -2.90 21.70 3.78
N PHE A 97 -2.81 20.64 3.00
CA PHE A 97 -3.98 19.90 2.53
C PHE A 97 -4.84 19.39 3.70
N LYS A 98 -4.22 18.85 4.74
CA LYS A 98 -4.97 18.45 5.94
C LYS A 98 -5.65 19.62 6.63
N ARG A 99 -4.95 20.74 6.82
CA ARG A 99 -5.51 21.96 7.41
C ARG A 99 -6.72 22.44 6.64
N ALA A 100 -6.60 22.48 5.31
CA ALA A 100 -7.70 22.86 4.43
C ALA A 100 -8.91 21.92 4.50
N ASN A 101 -8.70 20.66 4.93
CA ASN A 101 -9.75 19.67 5.15
C ASN A 101 -10.19 19.56 6.63
N GLY A 102 -9.91 20.56 7.45
CA GLY A 102 -10.44 20.69 8.80
C GLY A 102 -9.66 19.97 9.91
N TYR A 103 -8.48 19.41 9.61
CA TYR A 103 -7.62 18.83 10.65
C TYR A 103 -6.93 19.93 11.48
N SER A 104 -6.98 19.80 12.79
CA SER A 104 -6.24 20.67 13.72
C SER A 104 -4.75 20.36 13.72
N GLU A 105 -3.93 21.33 14.14
CA GLU A 105 -2.48 21.12 14.31
C GLU A 105 -2.16 19.98 15.29
N MET A 106 -2.99 19.82 16.32
CA MET A 106 -2.83 18.75 17.30
C MET A 106 -3.05 17.37 16.67
N GLU A 107 -4.09 17.18 15.87
CA GLU A 107 -4.36 15.91 15.16
C GLU A 107 -3.26 15.58 14.15
N ILE A 108 -2.75 16.60 13.43
CA ILE A 108 -1.62 16.45 12.50
C ILE A 108 -0.37 15.98 13.25
N SER A 109 -0.06 16.62 14.37
CA SER A 109 1.10 16.30 15.21
C SER A 109 0.99 14.92 15.85
N GLN A 110 -0.15 14.58 16.44
CA GLN A 110 -0.38 13.26 17.04
C GLN A 110 -0.23 12.14 16.02
N LYS A 111 -0.83 12.29 14.83
CA LYS A 111 -0.71 11.29 13.77
C LYS A 111 0.71 11.16 13.25
N ARG A 112 1.45 12.26 13.15
CA ARG A 112 2.87 12.26 12.79
C ARG A 112 3.67 11.45 13.80
N THR A 113 3.56 11.78 15.10
CA THR A 113 4.28 11.09 16.18
C THR A 113 3.95 9.60 16.24
N ALA A 114 2.68 9.23 16.08
CA ALA A 114 2.25 7.82 16.08
C ALA A 114 2.84 7.00 14.92
N LEU A 115 3.16 7.64 13.79
CA LEU A 115 3.67 6.97 12.58
C LEU A 115 5.18 7.08 12.39
N GLU A 116 5.86 7.97 13.12
CA GLU A 116 7.26 8.35 12.89
C GLU A 116 8.24 7.15 12.94
N ASN A 117 7.97 6.16 13.79
CA ASN A 117 8.82 4.97 13.95
C ASN A 117 8.23 3.69 13.30
N VAL A 118 7.08 3.79 12.68
CA VAL A 118 6.34 2.62 12.17
C VAL A 118 6.21 2.68 10.65
N LEU A 119 6.05 3.88 10.10
CA LEU A 119 5.87 4.10 8.68
C LEU A 119 7.20 4.50 8.03
N ILE A 120 7.73 3.63 7.18
CA ILE A 120 8.98 3.85 6.44
C ILE A 120 8.61 3.96 4.95
N PRO A 121 8.43 5.19 4.40
CA PRO A 121 8.10 5.36 2.99
C PRO A 121 9.31 5.04 2.12
N ASP A 122 9.05 4.47 0.96
CA ASP A 122 10.04 4.26 -0.09
C ASP A 122 9.92 5.35 -1.16
N THR A 123 10.88 5.42 -2.09
CA THR A 123 10.76 6.28 -3.26
C THR A 123 9.84 5.64 -4.30
N LEU A 124 9.24 6.46 -5.17
CA LEU A 124 8.46 5.95 -6.29
C LEU A 124 9.30 5.06 -7.20
N GLU A 125 10.54 5.45 -7.47
CA GLU A 125 11.51 4.67 -8.25
C GLU A 125 11.82 3.34 -7.58
N GLY A 126 12.05 3.32 -6.25
CA GLY A 126 12.27 2.10 -5.48
C GLY A 126 11.11 1.10 -5.59
N HIS A 127 9.87 1.60 -5.64
CA HIS A 127 8.72 0.73 -5.91
C HIS A 127 8.73 0.18 -7.34
N HIS A 128 9.03 1.00 -8.36
CA HIS A 128 9.15 0.54 -9.74
C HIS A 128 10.22 -0.54 -9.89
N GLU A 129 11.41 -0.32 -9.33
CA GLU A 129 12.51 -1.30 -9.36
C GLU A 129 12.15 -2.60 -8.66
N ARG A 130 11.48 -2.52 -7.49
CA ARG A 130 11.03 -3.70 -6.74
C ARG A 130 10.05 -4.54 -7.55
N LEU A 131 9.08 -3.90 -8.17
CA LEU A 131 8.11 -4.57 -9.02
C LEU A 131 8.78 -5.20 -10.26
N ALA A 132 9.73 -4.51 -10.89
CA ALA A 132 10.49 -5.04 -12.02
C ALA A 132 11.34 -6.26 -11.60
N ARG A 133 12.03 -6.20 -10.44
CA ARG A 133 12.78 -7.36 -9.90
C ARG A 133 11.90 -8.56 -9.61
N ALA A 134 10.63 -8.35 -9.21
CA ALA A 134 9.68 -9.43 -9.00
C ALA A 134 9.17 -10.09 -10.29
N GLY A 135 9.40 -9.48 -11.46
CA GLY A 135 9.04 -10.03 -12.76
C GLY A 135 7.89 -9.31 -13.48
N PHE A 136 7.36 -8.23 -12.94
CA PHE A 136 6.34 -7.45 -13.63
C PHE A 136 6.96 -6.74 -14.86
N ALA A 137 6.41 -7.00 -16.06
CA ALA A 137 6.95 -6.46 -17.30
C ALA A 137 6.40 -5.06 -17.63
N ARG A 138 5.20 -4.75 -17.19
CA ARG A 138 4.53 -3.47 -17.41
C ARG A 138 4.12 -2.88 -16.07
N ILE A 139 4.71 -1.71 -15.73
CA ILE A 139 4.51 -1.03 -14.45
C ILE A 139 4.22 0.43 -14.77
N HIS A 140 3.11 0.93 -14.30
CA HIS A 140 2.70 2.31 -14.51
C HIS A 140 2.32 2.98 -13.20
N THR A 141 2.77 4.21 -12.98
CA THR A 141 2.17 5.11 -11.99
C THR A 141 0.92 5.71 -12.65
N TRP A 142 -0.26 5.32 -12.18
CA TRP A 142 -1.53 5.77 -12.76
C TRP A 142 -2.21 6.87 -11.96
N PHE A 143 -1.76 7.07 -10.70
CA PHE A 143 -2.21 8.16 -9.85
C PHE A 143 -1.08 8.60 -8.91
N GLN A 144 -0.96 9.91 -8.72
CA GLN A 144 -0.10 10.50 -7.69
C GLN A 144 -0.72 11.79 -7.19
N PHE A 145 -0.73 11.97 -5.88
CA PHE A 145 -1.11 13.21 -5.22
C PHE A 145 -0.14 13.48 -4.07
N LEU A 146 0.61 14.57 -4.19
CA LEU A 146 1.69 14.91 -3.26
C LEU A 146 2.64 13.70 -3.03
N ASN A 147 2.75 13.27 -1.78
CA ASN A 147 3.56 12.13 -1.38
C ASN A 147 2.75 10.81 -1.24
N PHE A 148 1.71 10.64 -2.05
CA PHE A 148 0.95 9.39 -2.19
C PHE A 148 0.93 9.00 -3.66
N ALA A 149 1.24 7.75 -3.93
CA ALA A 149 1.23 7.23 -5.30
C ALA A 149 0.53 5.89 -5.37
N SER A 150 -0.07 5.61 -6.52
CA SER A 150 -0.63 4.32 -6.86
C SER A 150 -0.03 3.82 -8.17
N LEU A 151 0.50 2.60 -8.11
CA LEU A 151 1.09 1.91 -9.26
C LEU A 151 0.20 0.74 -9.65
N ILE A 152 0.16 0.46 -10.94
CA ILE A 152 -0.45 -0.74 -11.48
C ILE A 152 0.63 -1.55 -12.21
N ALA A 153 0.72 -2.84 -11.91
CA ALA A 153 1.74 -3.73 -12.45
C ALA A 153 1.10 -5.00 -13.01
N PHE A 154 1.47 -5.40 -14.21
CA PHE A 154 0.86 -6.51 -14.92
C PHE A 154 1.83 -7.69 -15.00
N LYS A 155 1.33 -8.89 -14.65
CA LYS A 155 2.00 -10.15 -14.92
C LYS A 155 1.74 -10.55 -16.38
N ASP A 156 2.78 -11.02 -17.06
CA ASP A 156 2.60 -11.49 -18.43
C ASP A 156 1.66 -12.70 -18.54
N CYS A 157 1.07 -12.86 -19.72
CA CYS A 157 0.13 -13.96 -20.02
C CYS A 157 0.83 -15.32 -20.28
N ARG A 158 2.16 -15.39 -20.06
CA ARG A 158 2.94 -16.60 -20.35
C ARG A 158 3.47 -17.24 -19.09
#